data_79ec3084be3671926c8106ba24861199
#
_entry.id   79ec3084be3671926c8106ba24861199
#
_cell.length_a   1.000
_cell.length_b   1.000
_cell.length_c   1.000
_cell.angle_alpha   90.00
_cell.angle_beta   90.00
_cell.angle_gamma   90.00
#
_symmetry.space_group_name_H-M   'P 1'
#
loop_
_entity.id
_entity.type
_entity.pdbx_description
1 polymer ?
#
loop_
_entity_poly.entity_id
_entity_poly.type
_entity_poly.pdbx_seq_one_letter_code
_entity_poly.pdbx_strand_id
1 'polypeptide(L)'
;MANEPTSLIDGVMPSQGMPLGGMDDEEIEVEEIEEPTDLVEEEDGSVTIDLKKMIQEELQAEPGANLAELLDERVLMEISSELVSYYEDDKGGRQEWEDAYTEGLELLGIKYQSREEPFRGASGVTHPVIAEAVTQFQAQAYKELLPSSGPVRTQVVGASTPEVESQSHRVQEFMNFQIMNVMDEYDPEMDRLLFYLPLAGSAFKKVYFDDILDRAVSRFVPADDLLVPYNATDLSSASRVTHVIRMNTNDVRKFQAGGFYRDVDILAYEDEDEVREKERNLSGIERTGGDEQDCTLLEVHTDLDLPGFEHVSPIDGEETGIKLPYIITIDEGSSKILSVRRNWVEGDEFYKKVQYFSHYKFLPGLGFYGFGLLHMIGGLGRSATSILRQLIDAGTLANLPAGFKARGIRIRDSDEPLSPGEFRDIDVPGGALRESIMPLPYKEPSQTLMALLGFVVAAGQRFAAIADLQVGDGNQNAAVGTTVALLERG
;
A
#
# COMPACT_ATOMS: atom_id res chain seq x y z
N MET A 1 -21.46 12.07 51.16
CA MET A 1 -20.14 12.19 51.83
C MET A 1 -19.13 12.38 50.73
N ALA A 2 -18.68 13.63 50.65
CA ALA A 2 -17.70 14.09 49.67
C ALA A 2 -16.30 13.67 50.09
N ASN A 3 -15.44 13.37 49.15
CA ASN A 3 -13.99 13.45 49.34
C ASN A 3 -13.36 14.01 48.05
N GLU A 4 -12.85 15.21 48.21
CA GLU A 4 -12.04 15.94 47.26
C GLU A 4 -10.64 15.30 47.12
N PRO A 5 -9.93 15.44 45.97
CA PRO A 5 -8.54 15.08 45.86
C PRO A 5 -7.62 16.26 46.22
N THR A 6 -6.70 15.97 47.08
CA THR A 6 -5.68 16.86 47.59
C THR A 6 -4.61 17.13 46.55
N SER A 7 -4.29 18.38 46.30
CA SER A 7 -3.15 18.90 45.56
C SER A 7 -1.84 18.64 46.30
N LEU A 8 -0.79 18.20 45.57
CA LEU A 8 0.61 18.26 46.00
C LEU A 8 1.44 19.00 44.96
N ILE A 9 1.55 20.30 45.16
CA ILE A 9 2.66 21.12 44.69
C ILE A 9 3.53 21.33 45.91
N ASP A 10 4.82 20.97 45.82
CA ASP A 10 5.97 21.68 46.39
C ASP A 10 7.21 20.77 46.41
N GLY A 11 8.23 21.24 45.73
CA GLY A 11 9.55 20.60 45.69
C GLY A 11 10.55 21.46 44.93
N VAL A 12 10.67 22.73 45.31
CA VAL A 12 11.77 23.62 44.88
C VAL A 12 13.07 23.15 45.52
N MET A 13 14.04 22.74 44.68
CA MET A 13 15.41 22.54 45.11
C MET A 13 16.25 23.81 44.85
N PRO A 14 17.12 24.21 45.76
CA PRO A 14 17.89 25.46 45.64
C PRO A 14 19.08 25.33 44.72
N SER A 15 19.27 26.36 43.89
CA SER A 15 20.41 26.61 43.03
C SER A 15 21.71 26.74 43.86
N GLN A 16 22.66 25.87 43.61
CA GLN A 16 24.04 26.12 44.01
C GLN A 16 24.76 26.95 42.96
N GLY A 17 25.19 28.13 43.34
CA GLY A 17 25.96 29.05 42.52
C GLY A 17 27.34 28.49 42.16
N MET A 18 27.68 28.58 40.90
CA MET A 18 29.05 28.48 40.40
C MET A 18 29.70 29.87 40.42
N PRO A 19 31.01 29.96 40.67
CA PRO A 19 31.73 31.22 40.80
C PRO A 19 31.95 31.86 39.41
N LEU A 20 31.77 33.18 39.37
CA LEU A 20 32.15 34.06 38.29
C LEU A 20 33.66 33.99 38.04
N GLY A 21 34.08 33.34 36.99
CA GLY A 21 35.45 33.42 36.44
C GLY A 21 35.47 34.44 35.30
N GLY A 22 36.48 35.28 35.28
CA GLY A 22 36.85 36.38 34.44
C GLY A 22 36.24 36.49 33.06
N MET A 23 35.67 37.66 32.79
CA MET A 23 35.41 38.13 31.45
C MET A 23 36.76 38.49 30.81
N ASP A 24 37.20 37.69 29.85
CA ASP A 24 38.13 38.14 28.83
C ASP A 24 37.29 38.91 27.81
N ASP A 25 37.70 40.13 27.49
CA ASP A 25 37.14 40.97 26.43
C ASP A 25 37.46 40.32 25.09
N GLU A 26 36.60 39.41 24.61
CA GLU A 26 36.56 39.06 23.21
C GLU A 26 35.88 40.24 22.48
N GLU A 27 36.66 40.94 21.66
CA GLU A 27 36.16 41.89 20.67
C GLU A 27 35.14 41.16 19.81
N ILE A 28 33.87 41.57 19.94
CA ILE A 28 32.81 41.15 19.02
C ILE A 28 33.16 41.84 17.70
N GLU A 29 33.78 41.11 16.78
CA GLU A 29 33.78 41.52 15.34
C GLU A 29 32.31 41.62 14.93
N VAL A 30 31.85 42.86 14.80
CA VAL A 30 30.57 43.16 14.13
C VAL A 30 30.86 42.90 12.67
N GLU A 31 30.42 41.72 12.17
CA GLU A 31 30.32 41.52 10.73
C GLU A 31 29.47 42.69 10.19
N GLU A 32 30.06 43.46 9.31
CA GLU A 32 29.33 44.49 8.54
C GLU A 32 28.22 43.73 7.84
N ILE A 33 26.97 43.98 8.24
CA ILE A 33 25.80 43.56 7.50
C ILE A 33 25.92 44.26 6.17
N GLU A 34 26.26 43.55 5.11
CA GLU A 34 26.23 44.07 3.74
C GLU A 34 24.83 44.69 3.52
N GLU A 35 24.80 45.95 3.16
CA GLU A 35 23.57 46.65 2.86
C GLU A 35 22.82 45.85 1.78
N PRO A 36 21.49 45.62 1.91
CA PRO A 36 20.74 44.83 0.93
C PRO A 36 20.87 45.52 -0.45
N THR A 37 21.45 44.81 -1.40
CA THR A 37 21.79 45.28 -2.76
C THR A 37 20.57 45.47 -3.67
N ASP A 38 19.35 45.26 -3.17
CA ASP A 38 18.11 45.24 -3.96
C ASP A 38 17.25 46.51 -3.75
N LEU A 39 17.91 47.62 -3.48
CA LEU A 39 17.26 48.94 -3.50
C LEU A 39 17.21 49.46 -4.93
N VAL A 40 16.05 49.37 -5.58
CA VAL A 40 15.84 50.04 -6.87
C VAL A 40 15.51 51.50 -6.59
N GLU A 41 16.49 52.41 -6.80
CA GLU A 41 16.24 53.84 -6.80
C GLU A 41 15.52 54.23 -8.10
N GLU A 42 14.28 54.68 -8.00
CA GLU A 42 13.57 55.27 -9.14
C GLU A 42 14.06 56.72 -9.42
N GLU A 43 13.89 57.21 -10.64
CA GLU A 43 14.36 58.54 -11.07
C GLU A 43 13.77 59.71 -10.24
N ASP A 44 12.75 59.45 -9.42
CA ASP A 44 12.13 60.40 -8.52
C ASP A 44 12.74 60.42 -7.09
N GLY A 45 13.75 59.57 -6.83
CA GLY A 45 14.42 59.43 -5.53
C GLY A 45 13.64 58.61 -4.52
N SER A 46 12.58 57.89 -4.93
CA SER A 46 11.92 56.87 -4.11
C SER A 46 12.66 55.56 -4.18
N VAL A 47 12.75 54.87 -3.04
CA VAL A 47 13.37 53.55 -2.95
C VAL A 47 12.26 52.51 -2.88
N THR A 48 12.16 51.70 -3.91
CA THR A 48 11.21 50.59 -3.93
C THR A 48 11.95 49.31 -3.55
N ILE A 49 11.49 48.67 -2.49
CA ILE A 49 11.99 47.34 -2.06
C ILE A 49 11.10 46.30 -2.75
N ASP A 50 11.68 45.48 -3.61
CA ASP A 50 10.95 44.34 -4.17
C ASP A 50 10.88 43.19 -3.14
N LEU A 51 9.85 43.30 -2.28
CA LEU A 51 9.58 42.27 -1.26
C LEU A 51 9.42 40.85 -1.84
N LYS A 52 8.95 40.75 -3.09
CA LYS A 52 8.83 39.45 -3.74
C LYS A 52 10.20 38.84 -4.02
N LYS A 53 11.15 39.63 -4.48
CA LYS A 53 12.51 39.18 -4.77
C LYS A 53 13.26 38.78 -3.48
N MET A 54 13.12 39.59 -2.41
CA MET A 54 13.70 39.24 -1.11
C MET A 54 13.11 37.94 -0.54
N ILE A 55 11.78 37.77 -0.58
CA ILE A 55 11.12 36.54 -0.14
C ILE A 55 11.54 35.38 -1.04
N GLN A 56 11.70 35.58 -2.32
CA GLN A 56 12.15 34.58 -3.27
C GLN A 56 13.59 34.13 -2.98
N GLU A 57 14.49 35.06 -2.65
CA GLU A 57 15.87 34.76 -2.27
C GLU A 57 15.95 34.05 -0.91
N GLU A 58 15.16 34.48 0.08
CA GLU A 58 15.08 33.84 1.39
C GLU A 58 14.51 32.43 1.31
N LEU A 59 13.44 32.21 0.53
CA LEU A 59 12.86 30.89 0.28
C LEU A 59 13.69 30.03 -0.69
N GLN A 60 14.52 30.64 -1.54
CA GLN A 60 15.55 29.90 -2.29
C GLN A 60 16.59 29.29 -1.35
N ALA A 61 16.86 29.90 -0.22
CA ALA A 61 17.82 29.41 0.77
C ALA A 61 17.25 28.26 1.63
N GLU A 62 15.93 28.13 1.79
CA GLU A 62 15.34 27.07 2.59
C GLU A 62 15.10 25.77 1.79
N PRO A 63 15.80 24.67 2.08
CA PRO A 63 15.69 23.41 1.33
C PRO A 63 14.29 22.80 1.34
N GLY A 64 13.53 23.03 2.40
CA GLY A 64 12.19 22.50 2.62
C GLY A 64 11.02 23.40 2.19
N ALA A 65 11.29 24.59 1.66
CA ALA A 65 10.26 25.57 1.32
C ALA A 65 9.27 25.09 0.24
N ASN A 66 8.02 25.55 0.36
CA ASN A 66 7.01 25.31 -0.66
C ASN A 66 7.11 26.36 -1.78
N LEU A 67 7.76 25.99 -2.89
CA LEU A 67 7.97 26.90 -4.03
C LEU A 67 6.67 27.25 -4.77
N ALA A 68 5.57 26.51 -4.53
CA ALA A 68 4.29 26.80 -5.18
C ALA A 68 3.69 28.16 -4.78
N GLU A 69 4.12 28.74 -3.66
CA GLU A 69 3.69 30.08 -3.23
C GLU A 69 4.34 31.21 -4.02
N LEU A 70 5.47 30.92 -4.66
CA LEU A 70 6.26 31.90 -5.41
C LEU A 70 6.01 31.87 -6.91
N LEU A 71 5.45 30.75 -7.41
CA LEU A 71 5.18 30.55 -8.83
C LEU A 71 3.89 31.23 -9.27
N ASP A 72 3.87 31.73 -10.49
CA ASP A 72 2.66 32.29 -11.10
C ASP A 72 1.58 31.20 -11.27
N GLU A 73 0.32 31.55 -11.02
CA GLU A 73 -0.82 30.64 -11.12
C GLU A 73 -0.95 29.98 -12.51
N ARG A 74 -0.56 30.72 -13.58
CA ARG A 74 -0.55 30.15 -14.93
C ARG A 74 0.44 29.02 -15.09
N VAL A 75 1.65 29.19 -14.55
CA VAL A 75 2.70 28.16 -14.57
C VAL A 75 2.25 26.95 -13.78
N LEU A 76 1.67 27.15 -12.59
CA LEU A 76 1.13 26.07 -11.78
C LEU A 76 0.02 25.30 -12.50
N MET A 77 -0.88 26.00 -13.21
CA MET A 77 -1.95 25.35 -13.99
C MET A 77 -1.40 24.53 -15.17
N GLU A 78 -0.39 25.04 -15.87
CA GLU A 78 0.26 24.33 -16.98
C GLU A 78 0.93 23.04 -16.48
N ILE A 79 1.72 23.13 -15.40
CA ILE A 79 2.38 21.98 -14.77
C ILE A 79 1.35 20.96 -14.26
N SER A 80 0.30 21.43 -13.58
CA SER A 80 -0.74 20.54 -13.06
C SER A 80 -1.44 19.79 -14.17
N SER A 81 -1.86 20.49 -15.23
CA SER A 81 -2.54 19.87 -16.37
C SER A 81 -1.68 18.82 -17.07
N GLU A 82 -0.38 19.08 -17.22
CA GLU A 82 0.57 18.14 -17.81
C GLU A 82 0.74 16.90 -16.92
N LEU A 83 0.94 17.09 -15.61
CA LEU A 83 1.17 15.99 -14.67
C LEU A 83 -0.08 15.12 -14.44
N VAL A 84 -1.27 15.72 -14.41
CA VAL A 84 -2.54 14.97 -14.33
C VAL A 84 -2.74 14.15 -15.61
N SER A 85 -2.47 14.71 -16.80
CA SER A 85 -2.54 13.96 -18.04
C SER A 85 -1.57 12.77 -18.06
N TYR A 86 -0.36 12.96 -17.55
CA TYR A 86 0.60 11.86 -17.42
C TYR A 86 0.15 10.79 -16.42
N TYR A 87 -0.50 11.17 -15.34
CA TYR A 87 -1.08 10.24 -14.39
C TYR A 87 -2.17 9.38 -15.03
N GLU A 88 -3.07 9.98 -15.81
CA GLU A 88 -4.11 9.26 -16.53
C GLU A 88 -3.53 8.27 -17.56
N ASP A 89 -2.51 8.69 -18.30
CA ASP A 89 -1.79 7.85 -19.26
C ASP A 89 -1.12 6.65 -18.56
N ASP A 90 -0.44 6.89 -17.43
CA ASP A 90 0.24 5.84 -16.65
C ASP A 90 -0.78 4.86 -16.03
N LYS A 91 -1.94 5.36 -15.56
CA LYS A 91 -3.05 4.56 -15.05
C LYS A 91 -3.64 3.68 -16.16
N GLY A 92 -3.91 4.26 -17.33
CA GLY A 92 -4.37 3.52 -18.51
C GLY A 92 -3.35 2.46 -18.97
N GLY A 93 -2.06 2.76 -18.88
CA GLY A 93 -0.99 1.85 -19.29
C GLY A 93 -0.86 0.57 -18.47
N ARG A 94 -1.42 0.52 -17.24
CA ARG A 94 -1.40 -0.67 -16.37
C ARG A 94 -2.76 -1.32 -16.16
N GLN A 95 -3.81 -0.89 -16.86
CA GLN A 95 -5.18 -1.38 -16.69
C GLN A 95 -5.29 -2.91 -16.73
N GLU A 96 -4.61 -3.56 -17.68
CA GLU A 96 -4.61 -5.04 -17.78
C GLU A 96 -4.06 -5.72 -16.51
N TRP A 97 -3.08 -5.10 -15.84
CA TRP A 97 -2.54 -5.60 -14.58
C TRP A 97 -3.56 -5.42 -13.44
N GLU A 98 -4.23 -4.28 -13.37
CA GLU A 98 -5.27 -3.99 -12.38
C GLU A 98 -6.48 -4.93 -12.54
N ASP A 99 -6.94 -5.16 -13.76
CA ASP A 99 -8.02 -6.09 -14.08
C ASP A 99 -7.68 -7.51 -13.62
N ALA A 100 -6.47 -7.99 -13.93
CA ALA A 100 -6.01 -9.31 -13.52
C ALA A 100 -5.90 -9.44 -12.00
N TYR A 101 -5.46 -8.38 -11.31
CA TYR A 101 -5.40 -8.33 -9.86
C TYR A 101 -6.81 -8.34 -9.24
N THR A 102 -7.70 -7.48 -9.70
CA THR A 102 -9.09 -7.36 -9.24
C THR A 102 -9.87 -8.66 -9.41
N GLU A 103 -9.77 -9.31 -10.58
CA GLU A 103 -10.34 -10.64 -10.79
C GLU A 103 -9.71 -11.69 -9.88
N GLY A 104 -8.41 -11.57 -9.62
CA GLY A 104 -7.65 -12.47 -8.77
C GLY A 104 -8.07 -12.42 -7.30
N LEU A 105 -8.45 -11.26 -6.79
CA LEU A 105 -8.90 -11.08 -5.41
C LEU A 105 -10.11 -11.96 -5.06
N GLU A 106 -11.00 -12.26 -6.01
CA GLU A 106 -12.11 -13.19 -5.79
C GLU A 106 -11.66 -14.60 -5.42
N LEU A 107 -10.47 -15.00 -5.90
CA LEU A 107 -9.91 -16.33 -5.66
C LEU A 107 -9.36 -16.52 -4.23
N LEU A 108 -9.28 -15.45 -3.43
CA LEU A 108 -9.00 -15.55 -2.00
C LEU A 108 -10.12 -16.28 -1.24
N GLY A 109 -11.35 -16.25 -1.75
CA GLY A 109 -12.47 -16.97 -1.16
C GLY A 109 -12.94 -16.42 0.19
N ILE A 110 -12.64 -15.18 0.51
CA ILE A 110 -13.01 -14.52 1.79
C ILE A 110 -14.53 -14.38 1.89
N LYS A 111 -15.19 -14.09 0.77
CA LYS A 111 -16.65 -13.90 0.74
C LYS A 111 -17.32 -15.02 -0.04
N TYR A 112 -18.39 -15.59 0.53
CA TYR A 112 -19.23 -16.55 -0.18
C TYR A 112 -20.00 -15.85 -1.31
N GLN A 113 -19.90 -16.38 -2.52
CA GLN A 113 -20.58 -15.83 -3.68
C GLN A 113 -21.97 -16.46 -3.83
N SER A 114 -23.05 -15.69 -3.73
CA SER A 114 -24.39 -16.18 -4.09
C SER A 114 -24.48 -16.37 -5.59
N ARG A 115 -24.82 -17.59 -6.05
CA ARG A 115 -24.94 -17.91 -7.48
C ARG A 115 -26.36 -18.35 -7.83
N GLU A 116 -26.84 -17.86 -8.96
CA GLU A 116 -28.11 -18.27 -9.53
C GLU A 116 -27.94 -19.22 -10.73
N GLU A 117 -26.75 -19.29 -11.27
CA GLU A 117 -26.39 -20.19 -12.37
C GLU A 117 -25.46 -21.33 -11.88
N PRO A 118 -25.59 -22.56 -12.39
CA PRO A 118 -26.57 -23.07 -13.40
C PRO A 118 -27.98 -23.26 -12.87
N PHE A 119 -28.21 -23.12 -11.57
CA PHE A 119 -29.53 -23.13 -10.93
C PHE A 119 -29.50 -22.29 -9.66
N ARG A 120 -30.65 -21.81 -9.23
CA ARG A 120 -30.80 -20.99 -8.03
C ARG A 120 -30.36 -21.76 -6.78
N GLY A 121 -29.37 -21.23 -6.05
CA GLY A 121 -28.77 -21.89 -4.90
C GLY A 121 -27.57 -22.80 -5.25
N ALA A 122 -27.02 -22.68 -6.47
CA ALA A 122 -25.77 -23.29 -6.85
C ALA A 122 -24.62 -22.87 -5.92
N SER A 123 -23.63 -23.74 -5.74
CA SER A 123 -22.52 -23.53 -4.81
C SER A 123 -21.67 -22.29 -5.16
N GLY A 124 -21.51 -21.39 -4.22
CA GLY A 124 -20.65 -20.19 -4.30
C GLY A 124 -19.29 -20.34 -3.61
N VAL A 125 -18.91 -21.57 -3.28
CA VAL A 125 -17.63 -21.86 -2.60
C VAL A 125 -16.46 -21.55 -3.51
N THR A 126 -15.39 -20.97 -2.97
CA THR A 126 -14.08 -20.78 -3.63
C THR A 126 -13.05 -21.68 -2.96
N HIS A 127 -12.20 -22.33 -3.76
CA HIS A 127 -11.13 -23.16 -3.23
C HIS A 127 -10.01 -22.29 -2.68
N PRO A 128 -9.59 -22.42 -1.40
CA PRO A 128 -8.72 -21.48 -0.71
C PRO A 128 -7.22 -21.64 -1.02
N VAL A 129 -6.82 -22.29 -2.12
CA VAL A 129 -5.41 -22.58 -2.43
C VAL A 129 -4.52 -21.34 -2.47
N ILE A 130 -5.04 -20.20 -2.92
CA ILE A 130 -4.29 -18.94 -2.97
C ILE A 130 -4.20 -18.31 -1.58
N ALA A 131 -5.31 -18.28 -0.84
CA ALA A 131 -5.32 -17.75 0.53
C ALA A 131 -4.37 -18.54 1.45
N GLU A 132 -4.34 -19.88 1.31
CA GLU A 132 -3.42 -20.75 2.03
C GLU A 132 -1.96 -20.38 1.70
N ALA A 133 -1.64 -20.24 0.41
CA ALA A 133 -0.30 -19.86 -0.04
C ALA A 133 0.17 -18.50 0.49
N VAL A 134 -0.70 -17.49 0.41
CA VAL A 134 -0.41 -16.12 0.89
C VAL A 134 -0.17 -16.11 2.39
N THR A 135 -1.06 -16.74 3.17
CA THR A 135 -0.95 -16.76 4.64
C THR A 135 0.26 -17.55 5.13
N GLN A 136 0.63 -18.62 4.46
CA GLN A 136 1.85 -19.37 4.79
C GLN A 136 3.11 -18.55 4.52
N PHE A 137 3.17 -17.89 3.36
CA PHE A 137 4.29 -16.99 3.05
C PHE A 137 4.40 -15.87 4.08
N GLN A 138 3.30 -15.19 4.39
CA GLN A 138 3.27 -14.13 5.40
C GLN A 138 3.82 -14.61 6.75
N ALA A 139 3.31 -15.75 7.26
CA ALA A 139 3.71 -16.26 8.55
C ALA A 139 5.19 -16.64 8.62
N GLN A 140 5.76 -17.19 7.54
CA GLN A 140 7.16 -17.56 7.46
C GLN A 140 8.05 -16.31 7.33
N ALA A 141 7.74 -15.45 6.38
CA ALA A 141 8.51 -14.23 6.11
C ALA A 141 8.50 -13.26 7.31
N TYR A 142 7.36 -13.10 7.97
CA TYR A 142 7.25 -12.27 9.17
C TYR A 142 8.21 -12.73 10.27
N LYS A 143 8.23 -14.03 10.54
CA LYS A 143 9.10 -14.59 11.57
C LYS A 143 10.59 -14.43 11.28
N GLU A 144 10.97 -14.47 9.99
CA GLU A 144 12.37 -14.34 9.58
C GLU A 144 12.82 -12.88 9.50
N LEU A 145 11.95 -11.99 9.01
CA LEU A 145 12.27 -10.57 8.81
C LEU A 145 12.15 -9.75 10.10
N LEU A 146 11.26 -10.16 11.02
CA LEU A 146 11.02 -9.49 12.30
C LEU A 146 11.31 -10.43 13.49
N PRO A 147 12.56 -10.89 13.65
CA PRO A 147 12.92 -11.68 14.81
C PRO A 147 12.82 -10.86 16.09
N SER A 148 12.55 -11.52 17.22
CA SER A 148 12.42 -10.86 18.53
C SER A 148 13.69 -10.10 18.98
N SER A 149 14.85 -10.40 18.37
CA SER A 149 16.10 -9.68 18.59
C SER A 149 16.24 -8.39 17.77
N GLY A 150 15.25 -8.07 16.94
CA GLY A 150 15.26 -6.96 16.00
C GLY A 150 15.80 -7.33 14.61
N PRO A 151 15.32 -6.64 13.55
CA PRO A 151 15.64 -6.94 12.14
C PRO A 151 17.07 -6.53 11.75
N VAL A 152 17.69 -5.60 12.48
CA VAL A 152 18.99 -5.04 12.09
C VAL A 152 20.13 -5.86 12.69
N ARG A 153 21.08 -6.24 11.82
CA ARG A 153 22.37 -6.82 12.19
C ARG A 153 23.46 -5.98 11.58
N THR A 154 24.49 -5.68 12.37
CA THR A 154 25.66 -4.93 11.93
C THR A 154 26.83 -5.87 11.65
N GLN A 155 27.62 -5.55 10.63
CA GLN A 155 28.86 -6.24 10.30
C GLN A 155 29.99 -5.24 10.14
N VAL A 156 31.09 -5.46 10.82
CA VAL A 156 32.30 -4.66 10.68
C VAL A 156 32.99 -5.01 9.36
N VAL A 157 33.21 -4.00 8.50
CA VAL A 157 33.96 -4.15 7.25
C VAL A 157 35.33 -3.55 7.45
N GLY A 158 36.39 -4.35 7.23
CA GLY A 158 37.79 -3.94 7.42
C GLY A 158 38.42 -4.50 8.68
N ALA A 159 39.37 -3.75 9.28
CA ALA A 159 40.05 -4.21 10.48
C ALA A 159 39.13 -4.16 11.70
N SER A 160 38.91 -5.31 12.33
CA SER A 160 38.15 -5.40 13.57
C SER A 160 39.03 -5.04 14.78
N THR A 161 38.60 -4.07 15.57
CA THR A 161 39.16 -3.75 16.88
C THR A 161 38.06 -3.83 17.95
N PRO A 162 38.37 -4.11 19.21
CA PRO A 162 37.35 -4.18 20.25
C PRO A 162 36.49 -2.91 20.37
N GLU A 163 37.05 -1.76 20.03
CA GLU A 163 36.32 -0.48 20.03
C GLU A 163 35.31 -0.41 18.87
N VAL A 164 35.70 -0.82 17.65
CA VAL A 164 34.82 -0.86 16.48
C VAL A 164 33.70 -1.90 16.64
N GLU A 165 34.00 -3.06 17.26
CA GLU A 165 32.98 -4.07 17.58
C GLU A 165 31.98 -3.53 18.62
N SER A 166 32.43 -2.86 19.65
CA SER A 166 31.55 -2.20 20.64
C SER A 166 30.66 -1.11 19.99
N GLN A 167 31.23 -0.33 19.08
CA GLN A 167 30.49 0.68 18.33
C GLN A 167 29.44 0.05 17.41
N SER A 168 29.81 -1.00 16.69
CA SER A 168 28.90 -1.77 15.84
C SER A 168 27.70 -2.30 16.63
N HIS A 169 27.93 -2.85 17.82
CA HIS A 169 26.86 -3.32 18.69
C HIS A 169 25.92 -2.20 19.14
N ARG A 170 26.46 -1.04 19.54
CA ARG A 170 25.63 0.12 19.91
C ARG A 170 24.78 0.62 18.74
N VAL A 171 25.35 0.66 17.51
CA VAL A 171 24.60 1.03 16.31
C VAL A 171 23.47 0.04 16.06
N GLN A 172 23.73 -1.27 16.19
CA GLN A 172 22.70 -2.30 16.04
C GLN A 172 21.56 -2.13 17.06
N GLU A 173 21.91 -1.95 18.34
CA GLU A 173 20.91 -1.74 19.39
C GLU A 173 20.09 -0.47 19.16
N PHE A 174 20.74 0.62 18.79
CA PHE A 174 20.06 1.88 18.50
C PHE A 174 19.11 1.77 17.30
N MET A 175 19.54 1.17 16.20
CA MET A 175 18.69 1.00 15.03
C MET A 175 17.51 0.06 15.30
N ASN A 176 17.74 -1.03 16.04
CA ASN A 176 16.64 -1.91 16.44
C ASN A 176 15.65 -1.21 17.36
N PHE A 177 16.14 -0.37 18.28
CA PHE A 177 15.28 0.46 19.13
C PHE A 177 14.45 1.44 18.30
N GLN A 178 15.05 2.11 17.32
CA GLN A 178 14.33 3.03 16.43
C GLN A 178 13.21 2.30 15.68
N ILE A 179 13.51 1.16 15.07
CA ILE A 179 12.56 0.43 14.23
C ILE A 179 11.46 -0.24 15.05
N MET A 180 11.79 -0.84 16.19
CA MET A 180 10.85 -1.67 16.96
C MET A 180 10.10 -0.91 18.05
N ASN A 181 10.60 0.25 18.50
CA ASN A 181 10.04 0.98 19.64
C ASN A 181 9.66 2.42 19.33
N VAL A 182 10.31 3.08 18.37
CA VAL A 182 10.02 4.47 18.01
C VAL A 182 9.07 4.53 16.80
N MET A 183 9.27 3.66 15.81
CA MET A 183 8.39 3.55 14.64
C MET A 183 7.26 2.56 14.93
N ASP A 184 6.21 2.99 15.63
CA ASP A 184 5.07 2.15 16.01
C ASP A 184 4.36 1.52 14.78
N GLU A 185 4.44 2.21 13.63
CA GLU A 185 3.86 1.74 12.38
C GLU A 185 4.67 0.65 11.67
N TYR A 186 5.96 0.48 11.99
CA TYR A 186 6.84 -0.38 11.21
C TYR A 186 6.39 -1.84 11.16
N ASP A 187 6.01 -2.40 12.31
CA ASP A 187 5.57 -3.79 12.45
C ASP A 187 4.23 -4.05 11.74
N PRO A 188 3.13 -3.34 12.02
CA PRO A 188 1.87 -3.56 11.33
C PRO A 188 1.93 -3.27 9.82
N GLU A 189 2.72 -2.27 9.40
CA GLU A 189 2.90 -1.96 7.98
C GLU A 189 3.75 -3.01 7.25
N MET A 190 4.70 -3.67 7.95
CA MET A 190 5.45 -4.79 7.40
C MET A 190 4.56 -6.04 7.29
N ASP A 191 3.72 -6.31 8.28
CA ASP A 191 2.79 -7.44 8.23
C ASP A 191 1.81 -7.32 7.06
N ARG A 192 1.25 -6.12 6.84
CA ARG A 192 0.42 -5.81 5.66
C ARG A 192 1.17 -6.02 4.35
N LEU A 193 2.41 -5.52 4.27
CA LEU A 193 3.26 -5.69 3.09
C LEU A 193 3.49 -7.17 2.78
N LEU A 194 3.78 -7.99 3.78
CA LEU A 194 4.04 -9.42 3.61
C LEU A 194 2.81 -10.23 3.19
N PHE A 195 1.62 -9.77 3.52
CA PHE A 195 0.37 -10.34 3.01
C PHE A 195 0.12 -9.93 1.56
N TYR A 196 0.33 -8.65 1.25
CA TYR A 196 0.03 -8.05 -0.05
C TYR A 196 1.05 -8.46 -1.13
N LEU A 197 2.33 -8.51 -0.78
CA LEU A 197 3.42 -8.80 -1.72
C LEU A 197 3.25 -10.10 -2.51
N PRO A 198 3.01 -11.27 -1.89
CA PRO A 198 2.81 -12.50 -2.65
C PRO A 198 1.51 -12.49 -3.46
N LEU A 199 0.52 -11.70 -3.08
CA LEU A 199 -0.75 -11.60 -3.76
C LEU A 199 -0.62 -10.79 -5.06
N ALA A 200 -0.20 -9.54 -4.96
CA ALA A 200 -0.09 -8.59 -6.06
C ALA A 200 1.21 -8.72 -6.86
N GLY A 201 2.27 -9.24 -6.24
CA GLY A 201 3.60 -9.40 -6.85
C GLY A 201 4.53 -8.21 -6.68
N SER A 202 4.01 -7.04 -6.39
CA SER A 202 4.74 -5.81 -6.07
C SER A 202 4.15 -5.14 -4.85
N ALA A 203 5.01 -4.55 -4.05
CA ALA A 203 4.65 -3.72 -2.91
C ALA A 203 5.74 -2.68 -2.68
N PHE A 204 5.40 -1.58 -2.04
CA PHE A 204 6.36 -0.51 -1.79
C PHE A 204 6.35 -0.11 -0.33
N LYS A 205 7.47 0.45 0.12
CA LYS A 205 7.55 1.23 1.35
C LYS A 205 8.03 2.63 1.04
N LYS A 206 7.34 3.63 1.57
CA LYS A 206 7.78 5.02 1.60
C LYS A 206 8.45 5.28 2.93
N VAL A 207 9.71 5.73 2.88
CA VAL A 207 10.52 6.06 4.06
C VAL A 207 10.87 7.52 3.98
N TYR A 208 10.51 8.30 5.00
CA TYR A 208 10.76 9.72 5.08
C TYR A 208 10.87 10.17 6.54
N PHE A 209 11.37 11.36 6.75
CA PHE A 209 11.33 12.02 8.05
C PHE A 209 10.04 12.83 8.14
N ASP A 210 9.29 12.67 9.22
CA ASP A 210 8.06 13.40 9.46
C ASP A 210 8.35 14.51 10.48
N ASP A 211 8.31 15.75 10.04
CA ASP A 211 8.63 16.92 10.85
C ASP A 211 7.62 17.15 11.99
N ILE A 212 6.37 16.69 11.82
CA ILE A 212 5.33 16.81 12.85
C ILE A 212 5.57 15.78 13.95
N LEU A 213 5.96 14.56 13.58
CA LEU A 213 6.26 13.49 14.52
C LEU A 213 7.71 13.53 15.03
N ASP A 214 8.56 14.38 14.45
CA ASP A 214 10.00 14.53 14.72
C ASP A 214 10.73 13.17 14.73
N ARG A 215 10.40 12.30 13.75
CA ARG A 215 11.00 10.98 13.60
C ARG A 215 10.90 10.43 12.16
N ALA A 216 11.75 9.46 11.87
CA ALA A 216 11.61 8.70 10.63
C ALA A 216 10.35 7.83 10.67
N VAL A 217 9.68 7.71 9.52
CA VAL A 217 8.43 6.98 9.30
C VAL A 217 8.59 6.03 8.13
N SER A 218 8.01 4.83 8.24
CA SER A 218 8.03 3.82 7.20
C SER A 218 6.62 3.32 6.92
N ARG A 219 6.01 3.77 5.83
CA ARG A 219 4.64 3.44 5.43
C ARG A 219 4.61 2.40 4.31
N PHE A 220 3.69 1.47 4.39
CA PHE A 220 3.37 0.57 3.29
C PHE A 220 2.57 1.32 2.22
N VAL A 221 2.95 1.12 0.96
CA VAL A 221 2.24 1.63 -0.21
C VAL A 221 1.92 0.45 -1.11
N PRO A 222 0.64 0.14 -1.34
CA PRO A 222 0.25 -0.92 -2.24
C PRO A 222 0.59 -0.58 -3.69
N ALA A 223 0.66 -1.59 -4.55
CA ALA A 223 1.07 -1.38 -5.95
C ALA A 223 0.07 -0.55 -6.76
N ASP A 224 -1.19 -0.56 -6.38
CA ASP A 224 -2.25 0.24 -6.98
C ASP A 224 -2.09 1.74 -6.70
N ASP A 225 -1.47 2.12 -5.58
CA ASP A 225 -1.24 3.52 -5.22
C ASP A 225 0.09 4.11 -5.74
N LEU A 226 0.94 3.31 -6.43
CA LEU A 226 2.19 3.82 -6.99
C LEU A 226 2.28 3.55 -8.49
N LEU A 227 2.32 4.62 -9.27
CA LEU A 227 2.33 4.59 -10.72
C LEU A 227 3.68 5.07 -11.25
N VAL A 228 4.09 4.45 -12.36
CA VAL A 228 5.29 4.81 -13.09
C VAL A 228 5.00 4.78 -14.58
N PRO A 229 5.77 5.51 -15.42
CA PRO A 229 5.64 5.45 -16.87
C PRO A 229 5.84 4.03 -17.40
N TYR A 230 5.17 3.72 -18.50
CA TYR A 230 5.23 2.41 -19.18
C TYR A 230 6.65 1.90 -19.45
N ASN A 231 7.58 2.79 -19.76
CA ASN A 231 8.97 2.45 -20.08
C ASN A 231 9.89 2.26 -18.86
N ALA A 232 9.37 2.47 -17.64
CA ALA A 232 10.16 2.30 -16.42
C ALA A 232 10.46 0.82 -16.17
N THR A 233 11.69 0.52 -15.75
CA THR A 233 12.11 -0.82 -15.31
C THR A 233 12.34 -0.89 -13.80
N ASP A 234 12.76 0.20 -13.22
CA ASP A 234 12.98 0.36 -11.77
C ASP A 234 12.70 1.81 -11.34
N LEU A 235 12.64 2.05 -10.02
CA LEU A 235 12.36 3.38 -9.46
C LEU A 235 13.45 4.40 -9.75
N SER A 236 14.69 3.97 -9.92
CA SER A 236 15.83 4.87 -10.14
C SER A 236 15.87 5.37 -11.57
N SER A 237 15.45 4.54 -12.52
CA SER A 237 15.38 4.87 -13.95
C SER A 237 14.06 5.51 -14.37
N ALA A 238 13.05 5.49 -13.51
CA ALA A 238 11.76 6.08 -13.81
C ALA A 238 11.87 7.61 -13.91
N SER A 239 11.43 8.18 -15.03
CA SER A 239 11.40 9.63 -15.24
C SER A 239 10.41 10.32 -14.30
N ARG A 240 9.39 9.58 -13.87
CA ARG A 240 8.34 10.06 -12.99
C ARG A 240 7.85 8.92 -12.08
N VAL A 241 7.53 9.23 -10.84
CA VAL A 241 6.86 8.31 -9.90
C VAL A 241 5.70 9.06 -9.29
N THR A 242 4.48 8.57 -9.46
CA THR A 242 3.27 9.17 -8.89
C THR A 242 2.75 8.29 -7.76
N HIS A 243 2.61 8.87 -6.58
CA HIS A 243 2.03 8.23 -5.40
C HIS A 243 0.65 8.82 -5.13
N VAL A 244 -0.37 7.99 -5.17
CA VAL A 244 -1.76 8.37 -4.89
C VAL A 244 -1.99 8.33 -3.39
N ILE A 245 -2.30 9.46 -2.80
CA ILE A 245 -2.54 9.61 -1.36
C ILE A 245 -4.00 9.99 -1.16
N ARG A 246 -4.70 9.22 -0.34
CA ARG A 246 -6.05 9.57 0.08
C ARG A 246 -6.00 10.14 1.50
N MET A 247 -6.49 11.35 1.64
CA MET A 247 -6.41 12.10 2.90
C MET A 247 -7.74 12.74 3.20
N ASN A 248 -8.14 12.70 4.48
CA ASN A 248 -9.34 13.39 4.91
C ASN A 248 -9.20 14.90 4.69
N THR A 249 -10.27 15.55 4.23
CA THR A 249 -10.30 17.01 3.96
C THR A 249 -9.84 17.84 5.18
N ASN A 250 -10.14 17.39 6.40
CA ASN A 250 -9.70 18.10 7.60
C ASN A 250 -8.18 18.03 7.80
N ASP A 251 -7.56 16.91 7.45
CA ASP A 251 -6.10 16.77 7.57
C ASP A 251 -5.38 17.59 6.48
N VAL A 252 -5.91 17.66 5.26
CA VAL A 252 -5.40 18.56 4.23
C VAL A 252 -5.44 20.01 4.72
N ARG A 253 -6.54 20.45 5.35
CA ARG A 253 -6.67 21.79 5.94
C ARG A 253 -5.68 22.06 7.07
N LYS A 254 -5.34 21.05 7.88
CA LYS A 254 -4.28 21.17 8.90
C LYS A 254 -2.92 21.43 8.25
N PHE A 255 -2.61 20.71 7.17
CA PHE A 255 -1.37 20.94 6.42
C PHE A 255 -1.35 22.32 5.74
N GLN A 256 -2.51 22.82 5.27
CA GLN A 256 -2.63 24.19 4.76
C GLN A 256 -2.40 25.22 5.88
N ALA A 257 -3.05 25.05 7.02
CA ALA A 257 -2.90 25.93 8.17
C ALA A 257 -1.46 25.94 8.74
N GLY A 258 -0.75 24.82 8.62
CA GLY A 258 0.65 24.67 9.00
C GLY A 258 1.65 25.20 7.97
N GLY A 259 1.20 25.73 6.80
CA GLY A 259 2.09 26.22 5.74
C GLY A 259 2.80 25.09 4.94
N PHE A 260 2.44 23.83 5.19
CA PHE A 260 2.98 22.71 4.42
C PHE A 260 2.37 22.65 3.01
N TYR A 261 1.06 22.88 2.91
CA TYR A 261 0.33 23.02 1.66
C TYR A 261 -0.13 24.46 1.48
N ARG A 262 -0.22 24.88 0.24
CA ARG A 262 -0.76 26.17 -0.16
C ARG A 262 -2.23 26.30 0.25
N ASP A 263 -2.66 27.45 0.73
CA ASP A 263 -4.06 27.73 1.11
C ASP A 263 -4.90 28.00 -0.15
N VAL A 264 -5.42 26.92 -0.74
CA VAL A 264 -6.30 26.94 -1.91
C VAL A 264 -7.54 26.10 -1.66
N ASP A 265 -8.63 26.44 -2.35
CA ASP A 265 -9.83 25.61 -2.29
C ASP A 265 -9.56 24.24 -2.92
N ILE A 266 -9.76 23.20 -2.12
CA ILE A 266 -9.67 21.79 -2.53
C ILE A 266 -11.05 21.24 -2.83
N LEU A 267 -11.14 20.31 -3.76
CA LEU A 267 -12.37 19.61 -4.06
C LEU A 267 -12.27 18.20 -3.49
N ALA A 268 -13.12 17.90 -2.52
CA ALA A 268 -13.24 16.54 -2.02
C ALA A 268 -13.71 15.63 -3.17
N TYR A 269 -12.80 14.82 -3.65
CA TYR A 269 -13.00 13.86 -4.73
C TYR A 269 -12.28 12.57 -4.35
N GLU A 270 -13.02 11.49 -4.27
CA GLU A 270 -12.46 10.15 -4.10
C GLU A 270 -12.54 9.46 -5.46
N ASP A 271 -11.38 9.15 -6.03
CA ASP A 271 -11.30 8.34 -7.23
C ASP A 271 -11.94 6.96 -6.95
N GLU A 272 -12.94 6.59 -7.75
CA GLU A 272 -13.58 5.28 -7.73
C GLU A 272 -12.63 4.25 -8.37
N ASP A 273 -11.66 3.80 -7.60
CA ASP A 273 -10.72 2.75 -7.98
C ASP A 273 -11.40 1.38 -7.84
N GLU A 274 -11.50 0.63 -8.95
CA GLU A 274 -12.12 -0.70 -9.01
C GLU A 274 -11.44 -1.69 -8.04
N VAL A 275 -10.12 -1.59 -7.86
CA VAL A 275 -9.37 -2.44 -6.93
C VAL A 275 -9.87 -2.24 -5.51
N ARG A 276 -9.98 -1.00 -5.07
CA ARG A 276 -10.43 -0.66 -3.71
C ARG A 276 -11.90 -0.95 -3.47
N GLU A 277 -12.74 -0.73 -4.47
CA GLU A 277 -14.13 -1.14 -4.39
C GLU A 277 -14.22 -2.65 -4.16
N LYS A 278 -13.40 -3.42 -4.89
CA LYS A 278 -13.35 -4.86 -4.74
C LYS A 278 -12.84 -5.29 -3.38
N GLU A 279 -11.77 -4.67 -2.88
CA GLU A 279 -11.21 -4.93 -1.55
C GLU A 279 -12.22 -4.61 -0.44
N ARG A 280 -12.93 -3.48 -0.53
CA ARG A 280 -14.00 -3.11 0.41
C ARG A 280 -15.14 -4.13 0.38
N ASN A 281 -15.57 -4.51 -0.81
CA ASN A 281 -16.61 -5.53 -1.00
C ASN A 281 -16.22 -6.87 -0.38
N LEU A 282 -14.97 -7.30 -0.55
CA LEU A 282 -14.45 -8.55 0.04
C LEU A 282 -14.34 -8.46 1.56
N SER A 283 -13.94 -7.31 2.09
CA SER A 283 -13.84 -7.05 3.52
C SER A 283 -15.21 -6.89 4.19
N GLY A 284 -16.30 -6.79 3.41
CA GLY A 284 -17.65 -6.58 3.93
C GLY A 284 -17.89 -5.17 4.47
N ILE A 285 -17.04 -4.22 4.08
CA ILE A 285 -17.18 -2.80 4.46
C ILE A 285 -17.98 -2.12 3.35
N GLU A 286 -19.14 -1.61 3.70
CA GLU A 286 -19.97 -0.80 2.82
C GLU A 286 -19.82 0.67 3.16
N ARG A 287 -19.75 1.52 2.14
CA ARG A 287 -19.77 2.97 2.33
C ARG A 287 -21.13 3.39 2.85
N THR A 288 -21.19 3.74 4.12
CA THR A 288 -22.35 4.45 4.67
C THR A 288 -22.15 5.91 4.37
N GLY A 289 -23.07 6.50 3.57
CA GLY A 289 -23.02 7.91 3.23
C GLY A 289 -22.90 8.77 4.49
N GLY A 290 -21.68 9.27 4.72
CA GLY A 290 -21.31 10.19 5.78
C GLY A 290 -20.71 11.45 5.20
N ASP A 291 -20.66 12.52 5.98
CA ASP A 291 -20.14 13.82 5.57
C ASP A 291 -18.58 13.88 5.46
N GLU A 292 -17.88 12.79 5.78
CA GLU A 292 -16.43 12.71 5.63
C GLU A 292 -16.08 12.37 4.19
N GLN A 293 -15.67 13.40 3.46
CA GLN A 293 -15.17 13.27 2.10
C GLN A 293 -13.64 13.26 2.13
N ASP A 294 -13.05 12.24 1.55
CA ASP A 294 -11.62 12.19 1.34
C ASP A 294 -11.23 12.96 0.08
N CYS A 295 -10.02 13.50 0.09
CA CYS A 295 -9.39 14.10 -1.08
C CYS A 295 -8.36 13.11 -1.63
N THR A 296 -8.31 12.96 -2.93
CA THR A 296 -7.24 12.23 -3.61
C THR A 296 -6.15 13.21 -4.00
N LEU A 297 -4.96 13.00 -3.46
CA LEU A 297 -3.77 13.79 -3.74
C LEU A 297 -2.79 12.98 -4.58
N LEU A 298 -2.25 13.59 -5.61
CA LEU A 298 -1.21 13.03 -6.45
C LEU A 298 0.15 13.63 -6.03
N GLU A 299 1.00 12.83 -5.42
CA GLU A 299 2.38 13.20 -5.10
C GLU A 299 3.28 12.71 -6.23
N VAL A 300 3.73 13.63 -7.08
CA VAL A 300 4.50 13.33 -8.28
C VAL A 300 5.96 13.69 -8.06
N HIS A 301 6.83 12.70 -8.14
CA HIS A 301 8.29 12.85 -8.12
C HIS A 301 8.79 12.88 -9.56
N THR A 302 9.22 14.03 -10.06
CA THR A 302 9.64 14.21 -11.46
C THR A 302 10.68 15.30 -11.59
N ASP A 303 11.36 15.34 -12.74
CA ASP A 303 12.32 16.38 -13.06
C ASP A 303 11.64 17.48 -13.88
N LEU A 304 11.70 18.73 -13.42
CA LEU A 304 11.12 19.89 -14.06
C LEU A 304 12.14 21.02 -14.21
N ASP A 305 11.91 21.86 -15.21
CA ASP A 305 12.55 23.15 -15.37
C ASP A 305 11.54 24.22 -14.95
N LEU A 306 11.73 24.77 -13.74
CA LEU A 306 10.75 25.68 -13.13
C LEU A 306 11.17 27.12 -13.40
N PRO A 307 10.29 27.98 -13.96
CA PRO A 307 10.57 29.40 -14.18
C PRO A 307 10.94 30.12 -12.87
N GLY A 308 12.09 30.76 -12.85
CA GLY A 308 12.66 31.44 -11.68
C GLY A 308 13.46 30.55 -10.72
N PHE A 309 13.57 29.24 -11.02
CA PHE A 309 14.36 28.25 -10.28
C PHE A 309 15.16 27.36 -11.23
N GLU A 310 15.51 27.88 -12.40
CA GLU A 310 16.26 27.19 -13.44
C GLU A 310 17.67 26.84 -12.94
N HIS A 311 18.22 25.75 -13.45
CA HIS A 311 19.61 25.42 -13.16
C HIS A 311 20.54 26.38 -13.90
N VAL A 312 21.37 27.09 -13.14
CA VAL A 312 22.36 28.03 -13.65
C VAL A 312 23.75 27.39 -13.61
N SER A 313 24.49 27.55 -14.70
CA SER A 313 25.89 27.06 -14.78
C SER A 313 26.78 27.85 -13.79
N PRO A 314 27.51 27.18 -12.90
CA PRO A 314 28.42 27.84 -11.96
C PRO A 314 29.62 28.52 -12.66
N ILE A 315 29.85 28.23 -13.95
CA ILE A 315 30.97 28.76 -14.72
C ILE A 315 30.60 30.06 -15.44
N ASP A 316 29.44 30.08 -16.08
CA ASP A 316 29.06 31.14 -17.02
C ASP A 316 27.91 31.99 -16.49
N GLY A 317 27.19 31.51 -15.45
CA GLY A 317 25.99 32.16 -14.94
C GLY A 317 24.78 32.14 -15.90
N GLU A 318 24.84 31.30 -16.93
CA GLU A 318 23.74 31.12 -17.90
C GLU A 318 22.83 29.95 -17.51
N GLU A 319 21.55 30.05 -17.87
CA GLU A 319 20.57 28.98 -17.72
C GLU A 319 20.98 27.79 -18.59
N THR A 320 21.00 26.59 -17.99
CA THR A 320 21.47 25.39 -18.69
C THR A 320 20.36 24.57 -19.33
N GLY A 321 19.09 24.81 -18.99
CA GLY A 321 17.93 24.02 -19.40
C GLY A 321 17.95 22.59 -18.83
N ILE A 322 18.73 22.36 -17.77
CA ILE A 322 18.74 21.07 -17.04
C ILE A 322 17.50 21.04 -16.13
N LYS A 323 16.70 20.00 -16.27
CA LYS A 323 15.57 19.75 -15.38
C LYS A 323 16.05 19.25 -14.02
N LEU A 324 15.56 19.87 -12.96
CA LEU A 324 15.87 19.50 -11.57
C LEU A 324 14.78 18.61 -10.97
N PRO A 325 15.11 17.71 -10.01
CA PRO A 325 14.11 16.85 -9.39
C PRO A 325 13.27 17.60 -8.35
N TYR A 326 11.94 17.48 -8.49
CA TYR A 326 10.95 18.06 -7.58
C TYR A 326 9.92 17.03 -7.13
N ILE A 327 9.26 17.34 -6.03
CA ILE A 327 8.06 16.65 -5.53
C ILE A 327 6.91 17.62 -5.62
N ILE A 328 5.91 17.28 -6.43
CA ILE A 328 4.73 18.11 -6.64
C ILE A 328 3.53 17.39 -6.06
N THR A 329 2.77 18.06 -5.19
CA THR A 329 1.50 17.54 -4.67
C THR A 329 0.35 18.28 -5.32
N ILE A 330 -0.56 17.54 -5.95
CA ILE A 330 -1.71 18.04 -6.69
C ILE A 330 -2.98 17.48 -6.06
N ASP A 331 -3.99 18.31 -5.84
CA ASP A 331 -5.35 17.85 -5.55
C ASP A 331 -6.00 17.38 -6.85
N GLU A 332 -6.27 16.08 -6.99
CA GLU A 332 -6.84 15.51 -8.22
C GLU A 332 -8.18 16.14 -8.58
N GLY A 333 -9.05 16.33 -7.57
CA GLY A 333 -10.39 16.86 -7.78
C GLY A 333 -10.46 18.29 -8.33
N SER A 334 -9.55 19.19 -7.88
CA SER A 334 -9.48 20.57 -8.34
C SER A 334 -8.38 20.82 -9.37
N SER A 335 -7.50 19.84 -9.60
CA SER A 335 -6.27 19.95 -10.39
C SER A 335 -5.37 21.13 -9.96
N LYS A 336 -5.39 21.48 -8.66
CA LYS A 336 -4.56 22.54 -8.11
C LYS A 336 -3.32 21.98 -7.43
N ILE A 337 -2.19 22.64 -7.65
CA ILE A 337 -0.94 22.32 -6.96
C ILE A 337 -0.99 22.86 -5.53
N LEU A 338 -0.79 21.96 -4.57
CA LEU A 338 -0.71 22.25 -3.14
C LEU A 338 0.72 22.53 -2.68
N SER A 339 1.70 21.83 -3.23
CA SER A 339 3.10 22.06 -2.91
C SER A 339 4.03 21.70 -4.07
N VAL A 340 5.15 22.41 -4.15
CA VAL A 340 6.30 22.11 -5.00
C VAL A 340 7.54 22.15 -4.13
N ARG A 341 8.23 21.04 -3.96
CA ARG A 341 9.41 20.93 -3.10
C ARG A 341 10.59 20.35 -3.84
N ARG A 342 11.79 20.79 -3.48
CA ARG A 342 13.03 20.26 -4.03
C ARG A 342 13.24 18.81 -3.59
N ASN A 343 13.73 17.97 -4.49
CA ASN A 343 13.96 16.54 -4.22
C ASN A 343 15.44 16.15 -4.33
N TRP A 344 16.33 16.95 -3.78
CA TRP A 344 17.76 16.64 -3.69
C TRP A 344 18.32 17.11 -2.33
N VAL A 345 19.49 16.61 -1.98
CA VAL A 345 20.18 17.03 -0.75
C VAL A 345 20.90 18.34 -1.02
N GLU A 346 20.77 19.28 -0.10
CA GLU A 346 21.48 20.56 -0.15
C GLU A 346 23.00 20.35 -0.28
N GLY A 347 23.65 21.10 -1.18
CA GLY A 347 25.09 20.98 -1.47
C GLY A 347 25.48 19.80 -2.37
N ASP A 348 24.51 19.03 -2.91
CA ASP A 348 24.81 18.05 -3.95
C ASP A 348 24.94 18.73 -5.32
N GLU A 349 26.18 18.83 -5.84
CA GLU A 349 26.49 19.43 -7.15
C GLU A 349 25.83 18.68 -8.34
N PHE A 350 25.39 17.45 -8.14
CA PHE A 350 24.76 16.62 -9.16
C PHE A 350 23.24 16.59 -9.07
N TYR A 351 22.65 17.26 -8.11
CA TYR A 351 21.18 17.30 -7.88
C TYR A 351 20.52 15.92 -7.93
N LYS A 352 21.12 14.93 -7.27
CA LYS A 352 20.63 13.56 -7.28
C LYS A 352 19.27 13.47 -6.60
N LYS A 353 18.31 12.92 -7.32
CA LYS A 353 16.97 12.65 -6.79
C LYS A 353 17.04 11.77 -5.55
N VAL A 354 16.46 12.26 -4.44
CA VAL A 354 16.29 11.47 -3.22
C VAL A 354 15.20 10.41 -3.46
N GLN A 355 15.51 9.17 -3.12
CA GLN A 355 14.61 8.04 -3.31
C GLN A 355 13.88 7.72 -2.00
N TYR A 356 12.60 8.02 -1.94
CA TYR A 356 11.75 7.75 -0.77
C TYR A 356 11.10 6.38 -0.80
N PHE A 357 10.98 5.76 -1.96
CA PHE A 357 10.29 4.49 -2.15
C PHE A 357 11.26 3.33 -2.29
N SER A 358 10.97 2.24 -1.57
CA SER A 358 11.64 0.95 -1.73
C SER A 358 10.67 -0.02 -2.38
N HIS A 359 11.07 -0.63 -3.49
CA HIS A 359 10.27 -1.58 -4.25
C HIS A 359 10.57 -3.02 -3.83
N TYR A 360 9.57 -3.74 -3.37
CA TYR A 360 9.62 -5.15 -3.06
C TYR A 360 8.93 -5.93 -4.19
N LYS A 361 9.61 -6.93 -4.74
CA LYS A 361 9.07 -7.81 -5.78
C LYS A 361 9.01 -9.23 -5.25
N PHE A 362 7.84 -9.89 -5.35
CA PHE A 362 7.71 -11.30 -5.01
C PHE A 362 8.49 -12.17 -5.99
N LEU A 363 8.20 -12.01 -7.27
CA LEU A 363 9.03 -12.54 -8.36
C LEU A 363 9.31 -11.40 -9.35
N PRO A 364 10.54 -11.28 -9.85
CA PRO A 364 10.85 -10.29 -10.87
C PRO A 364 9.94 -10.47 -12.08
N GLY A 365 9.24 -9.39 -12.47
CA GLY A 365 8.42 -9.35 -13.68
C GLY A 365 9.26 -9.12 -14.94
N LEU A 366 8.56 -9.02 -16.08
CA LEU A 366 9.17 -8.62 -17.35
C LEU A 366 9.28 -7.10 -17.49
N GLY A 367 8.63 -6.35 -16.63
CA GLY A 367 8.63 -4.90 -16.58
C GLY A 367 8.83 -4.39 -15.15
N PHE A 368 8.22 -3.25 -14.86
CA PHE A 368 8.33 -2.63 -13.54
C PHE A 368 7.69 -3.47 -12.44
N TYR A 369 6.45 -3.91 -12.62
CA TYR A 369 5.74 -4.70 -11.62
C TYR A 369 6.17 -6.15 -11.62
N GLY A 370 6.29 -6.74 -10.43
CA GLY A 370 6.58 -8.16 -10.23
C GLY A 370 5.35 -9.05 -10.45
N PHE A 371 5.59 -10.35 -10.54
CA PHE A 371 4.52 -11.35 -10.58
C PHE A 371 4.19 -11.87 -9.19
N GLY A 372 2.91 -11.86 -8.84
CA GLY A 372 2.38 -12.48 -7.63
C GLY A 372 1.74 -13.85 -7.90
N LEU A 373 1.26 -14.48 -6.84
CA LEU A 373 0.58 -15.78 -6.90
C LEU A 373 -0.68 -15.72 -7.77
N LEU A 374 -1.38 -14.57 -7.79
CA LEU A 374 -2.56 -14.40 -8.66
C LEU A 374 -2.19 -14.57 -10.13
N HIS A 375 -1.07 -14.01 -10.56
CA HIS A 375 -0.59 -14.15 -11.94
C HIS A 375 -0.14 -15.56 -12.27
N MET A 376 0.46 -16.28 -11.31
CA MET A 376 1.12 -17.55 -11.54
C MET A 376 0.18 -18.75 -11.40
N ILE A 377 -0.63 -18.75 -10.36
CA ILE A 377 -1.51 -19.87 -10.02
C ILE A 377 -3.00 -19.50 -10.01
N GLY A 378 -3.35 -18.27 -10.36
CA GLY A 378 -4.75 -17.84 -10.43
C GLY A 378 -5.60 -18.72 -11.34
N GLY A 379 -5.07 -19.13 -12.50
CA GLY A 379 -5.72 -20.07 -13.39
C GLY A 379 -5.98 -21.45 -12.78
N LEU A 380 -5.04 -21.95 -11.96
CA LEU A 380 -5.22 -23.21 -11.22
C LEU A 380 -6.26 -23.04 -10.11
N GLY A 381 -6.21 -21.94 -9.37
CA GLY A 381 -7.21 -21.59 -8.34
C GLY A 381 -8.62 -21.50 -8.91
N ARG A 382 -8.78 -20.85 -10.08
CA ARG A 382 -10.05 -20.76 -10.81
C ARG A 382 -10.56 -22.13 -11.25
N SER A 383 -9.68 -22.99 -11.77
CA SER A 383 -9.99 -24.37 -12.15
C SER A 383 -10.40 -25.21 -10.96
N ALA A 384 -9.65 -25.15 -9.84
CA ALA A 384 -9.98 -25.87 -8.61
C ALA A 384 -11.34 -25.42 -8.06
N THR A 385 -11.63 -24.14 -8.05
CA THR A 385 -12.92 -23.56 -7.63
C THR A 385 -14.07 -24.06 -8.53
N SER A 386 -13.88 -24.06 -9.85
CA SER A 386 -14.89 -24.53 -10.80
C SER A 386 -15.20 -26.02 -10.60
N ILE A 387 -14.17 -26.85 -10.45
CA ILE A 387 -14.36 -28.30 -10.23
C ILE A 387 -15.04 -28.56 -8.88
N LEU A 388 -14.64 -27.86 -7.82
CA LEU A 388 -15.23 -27.98 -6.49
C LEU A 388 -16.72 -27.62 -6.52
N ARG A 389 -17.08 -26.50 -7.16
CA ARG A 389 -18.46 -26.07 -7.35
C ARG A 389 -19.28 -27.13 -8.11
N GLN A 390 -18.75 -27.68 -9.21
CA GLN A 390 -19.42 -28.74 -9.98
C GLN A 390 -19.66 -30.00 -9.15
N LEU A 391 -18.70 -30.41 -8.30
CA LEU A 391 -18.84 -31.56 -7.42
C LEU A 391 -19.94 -31.35 -6.37
N ILE A 392 -20.00 -30.17 -5.75
CA ILE A 392 -21.01 -29.81 -4.76
C ILE A 392 -22.39 -29.71 -5.43
N ASP A 393 -22.47 -29.06 -6.58
CA ASP A 393 -23.72 -28.89 -7.34
C ASP A 393 -24.27 -30.23 -7.81
N ALA A 394 -23.41 -31.11 -8.34
CA ALA A 394 -23.78 -32.47 -8.70
C ALA A 394 -24.31 -33.28 -7.49
N GLY A 395 -23.62 -33.16 -6.33
CA GLY A 395 -24.08 -33.78 -5.09
C GLY A 395 -25.45 -33.26 -4.63
N THR A 396 -25.66 -31.95 -4.73
CA THR A 396 -26.94 -31.32 -4.38
C THR A 396 -28.07 -31.84 -5.26
N LEU A 397 -27.85 -31.87 -6.58
CA LEU A 397 -28.85 -32.37 -7.54
C LEU A 397 -29.10 -33.88 -7.41
N ALA A 398 -28.07 -34.65 -7.08
CA ALA A 398 -28.21 -36.10 -6.85
C ALA A 398 -29.02 -36.41 -5.58
N ASN A 399 -28.79 -35.62 -4.50
CA ASN A 399 -29.48 -35.80 -3.22
C ASN A 399 -30.90 -35.22 -3.19
N LEU A 400 -31.14 -34.16 -3.99
CA LEU A 400 -32.43 -33.48 -4.12
C LEU A 400 -32.89 -33.54 -5.59
N PRO A 401 -33.26 -34.72 -6.10
CA PRO A 401 -33.59 -34.85 -7.52
C PRO A 401 -34.89 -34.13 -7.85
N ALA A 402 -34.85 -33.27 -8.85
CA ALA A 402 -36.04 -32.74 -9.47
C ALA A 402 -36.67 -33.83 -10.38
N GLY A 403 -37.93 -33.68 -10.73
CA GLY A 403 -38.63 -34.64 -11.57
C GLY A 403 -39.76 -33.99 -12.35
N PHE A 404 -40.30 -34.76 -13.28
CA PHE A 404 -41.52 -34.41 -14.01
C PHE A 404 -42.72 -35.14 -13.41
N LYS A 405 -43.83 -34.41 -13.24
CA LYS A 405 -45.11 -34.98 -12.89
C LYS A 405 -46.07 -34.93 -14.09
N ALA A 406 -46.82 -35.98 -14.34
CA ALA A 406 -47.80 -36.01 -15.36
C ALA A 406 -48.91 -34.96 -15.12
N ARG A 407 -49.45 -34.38 -16.18
CA ARG A 407 -50.50 -33.36 -16.08
C ARG A 407 -51.78 -34.00 -15.51
N GLY A 408 -52.30 -33.44 -14.39
CA GLY A 408 -53.52 -33.93 -13.74
C GLY A 408 -53.30 -34.56 -12.36
N ILE A 409 -52.05 -34.79 -11.94
CA ILE A 409 -51.72 -35.19 -10.58
C ILE A 409 -51.90 -33.96 -9.66
N ARG A 410 -52.74 -34.07 -8.63
CA ARG A 410 -52.86 -33.10 -7.57
C ARG A 410 -52.16 -33.60 -6.33
N ILE A 411 -51.16 -32.87 -5.89
CA ILE A 411 -50.48 -33.07 -4.59
C ILE A 411 -51.06 -32.03 -3.65
N ARG A 412 -51.59 -32.44 -2.52
CA ARG A 412 -52.07 -31.50 -1.49
C ARG A 412 -50.89 -30.75 -0.96
N ASP A 413 -51.00 -29.46 -0.86
CA ASP A 413 -49.96 -28.56 -0.33
C ASP A 413 -48.61 -28.65 -1.10
N SER A 414 -48.71 -28.62 -2.48
CA SER A 414 -47.55 -28.77 -3.38
C SER A 414 -46.54 -27.64 -3.29
N ASP A 415 -46.88 -26.53 -2.62
CA ASP A 415 -46.06 -25.34 -2.52
C ASP A 415 -45.20 -25.30 -1.26
N GLU A 416 -45.45 -26.26 -0.32
CA GLU A 416 -44.64 -26.40 0.91
C GLU A 416 -43.63 -27.54 0.79
N PRO A 417 -42.38 -27.35 1.28
CA PRO A 417 -41.39 -28.43 1.34
C PRO A 417 -41.87 -29.59 2.22
N LEU A 418 -41.56 -30.83 1.86
CA LEU A 418 -41.82 -32.02 2.66
C LEU A 418 -40.90 -32.01 3.88
N SER A 419 -41.49 -32.21 5.08
CA SER A 419 -40.74 -32.42 6.32
C SER A 419 -40.27 -33.89 6.43
N PRO A 420 -39.13 -34.20 7.07
CA PRO A 420 -38.69 -35.54 7.29
C PRO A 420 -39.74 -36.36 8.07
N GLY A 421 -40.19 -37.47 7.46
CA GLY A 421 -41.23 -38.32 8.04
C GLY A 421 -42.66 -37.96 7.70
N GLU A 422 -42.88 -36.96 6.87
CA GLU A 422 -44.20 -36.53 6.40
C GLU A 422 -44.68 -37.38 5.22
N PHE A 423 -45.93 -37.83 5.24
CA PHE A 423 -46.64 -38.47 4.15
C PHE A 423 -47.72 -37.56 3.62
N ARG A 424 -47.72 -37.28 2.30
CA ARG A 424 -48.74 -36.46 1.67
C ARG A 424 -49.64 -37.26 0.76
N ASP A 425 -50.92 -36.96 0.80
CA ASP A 425 -51.92 -37.57 -0.08
C ASP A 425 -51.74 -37.08 -1.50
N ILE A 426 -51.74 -38.01 -2.48
CA ILE A 426 -51.59 -37.75 -3.87
C ILE A 426 -52.79 -38.36 -4.63
N ASP A 427 -53.56 -37.55 -5.35
CA ASP A 427 -54.58 -38.00 -6.24
C ASP A 427 -53.99 -38.33 -7.61
N VAL A 428 -54.01 -39.60 -7.99
CA VAL A 428 -53.51 -40.07 -9.28
C VAL A 428 -54.65 -40.58 -10.16
N PRO A 429 -55.03 -39.87 -11.22
CA PRO A 429 -56.02 -40.37 -12.18
C PRO A 429 -55.41 -41.58 -12.93
N GLY A 430 -55.92 -42.79 -12.70
CA GLY A 430 -55.50 -43.98 -13.46
C GLY A 430 -54.59 -44.99 -12.77
N GLY A 431 -54.23 -44.79 -11.50
CA GLY A 431 -53.75 -45.86 -10.65
C GLY A 431 -52.25 -46.23 -10.70
N ALA A 432 -51.44 -45.63 -11.56
CA ALA A 432 -49.99 -45.93 -11.63
C ALA A 432 -49.14 -44.73 -11.23
N LEU A 433 -48.92 -44.52 -9.92
CA LEU A 433 -48.11 -43.44 -9.36
C LEU A 433 -46.69 -43.45 -9.95
N ARG A 434 -46.10 -44.64 -10.15
CA ARG A 434 -44.73 -44.83 -10.62
C ARG A 434 -44.52 -44.42 -12.10
N GLU A 435 -45.59 -44.48 -12.94
CA GLU A 435 -45.54 -44.05 -14.32
C GLU A 435 -45.84 -42.56 -14.48
N SER A 436 -46.38 -41.98 -13.43
CA SER A 436 -46.88 -40.59 -13.44
C SER A 436 -45.85 -39.59 -12.83
N ILE A 437 -44.82 -40.03 -12.18
CA ILE A 437 -43.71 -39.23 -11.65
C ILE A 437 -42.40 -39.83 -12.15
N MET A 438 -41.68 -39.03 -12.91
CA MET A 438 -40.35 -39.40 -13.46
C MET A 438 -39.30 -38.53 -12.82
N PRO A 439 -38.46 -39.04 -11.90
CA PRO A 439 -37.30 -38.33 -11.44
C PRO A 439 -36.30 -38.14 -12.56
N LEU A 440 -35.68 -36.96 -12.63
CA LEU A 440 -34.59 -36.69 -13.57
C LEU A 440 -33.35 -37.53 -13.15
N PRO A 441 -32.69 -38.20 -14.13
CA PRO A 441 -31.54 -39.08 -13.84
C PRO A 441 -30.29 -38.20 -13.64
N TYR A 442 -30.15 -37.58 -12.46
CA TYR A 442 -28.95 -36.86 -12.12
C TYR A 442 -27.81 -37.89 -11.81
N LYS A 443 -26.65 -37.56 -12.34
CA LYS A 443 -25.45 -38.36 -12.07
C LYS A 443 -24.85 -38.01 -10.70
N GLU A 444 -24.33 -39.00 -10.01
CA GLU A 444 -23.51 -38.77 -8.81
C GLU A 444 -22.25 -37.94 -9.12
N PRO A 445 -21.66 -37.28 -8.11
CA PRO A 445 -20.40 -36.55 -8.27
C PRO A 445 -19.32 -37.43 -8.90
N SER A 446 -18.65 -36.95 -9.93
CA SER A 446 -17.67 -37.70 -10.69
C SER A 446 -16.39 -37.94 -9.90
N GLN A 447 -16.00 -39.20 -9.71
CA GLN A 447 -14.69 -39.57 -9.10
C GLN A 447 -13.51 -39.03 -9.93
N THR A 448 -13.67 -38.95 -11.25
CA THR A 448 -12.65 -38.38 -12.14
C THR A 448 -12.44 -36.87 -11.87
N LEU A 449 -13.53 -36.11 -11.65
CA LEU A 449 -13.43 -34.71 -11.28
C LEU A 449 -12.78 -34.55 -9.88
N MET A 450 -13.09 -35.43 -8.95
CA MET A 450 -12.45 -35.40 -7.62
C MET A 450 -10.94 -35.67 -7.71
N ALA A 451 -10.54 -36.65 -8.53
CA ALA A 451 -9.12 -36.92 -8.78
C ALA A 451 -8.41 -35.72 -9.49
N LEU A 452 -9.10 -35.10 -10.45
CA LEU A 452 -8.60 -33.91 -11.14
C LEU A 452 -8.44 -32.74 -10.17
N LEU A 453 -9.40 -32.53 -9.25
CA LEU A 453 -9.29 -31.50 -8.21
C LEU A 453 -8.02 -31.71 -7.37
N GLY A 454 -7.78 -32.95 -6.91
CA GLY A 454 -6.56 -33.26 -6.15
C GLY A 454 -5.28 -32.99 -6.94
N PHE A 455 -5.25 -33.28 -8.24
CA PHE A 455 -4.11 -32.98 -9.10
C PHE A 455 -3.88 -31.48 -9.27
N VAL A 456 -4.94 -30.69 -9.53
CA VAL A 456 -4.87 -29.24 -9.70
C VAL A 456 -4.41 -28.56 -8.41
N VAL A 457 -4.96 -28.98 -7.27
CA VAL A 457 -4.56 -28.45 -5.95
C VAL A 457 -3.10 -28.77 -5.65
N ALA A 458 -2.67 -30.02 -5.85
CA ALA A 458 -1.27 -30.42 -5.64
C ALA A 458 -0.31 -29.66 -6.58
N ALA A 459 -0.72 -29.37 -7.83
CA ALA A 459 0.06 -28.55 -8.74
C ALA A 459 0.18 -27.11 -8.25
N GLY A 460 -0.91 -26.51 -7.76
CA GLY A 460 -0.93 -25.16 -7.17
C GLY A 460 -0.02 -25.06 -5.94
N GLN A 461 -0.14 -26.00 -5.03
CA GLN A 461 0.69 -26.06 -3.81
C GLN A 461 2.19 -26.21 -4.11
N ARG A 462 2.56 -27.05 -5.08
CA ARG A 462 3.97 -27.18 -5.51
C ARG A 462 4.51 -25.91 -6.11
N PHE A 463 3.70 -25.20 -6.87
CA PHE A 463 4.10 -23.97 -7.53
C PHE A 463 4.24 -22.82 -6.52
N ALA A 464 3.40 -22.79 -5.53
CA ALA A 464 3.47 -21.81 -4.45
C ALA A 464 4.62 -22.07 -3.47
N ALA A 465 5.42 -23.15 -3.68
CA ALA A 465 6.48 -23.60 -2.77
C ALA A 465 5.98 -23.87 -1.34
N ILE A 466 4.69 -24.17 -1.20
CA ILE A 466 4.13 -24.68 0.05
C ILE A 466 4.62 -26.12 0.17
N ALA A 467 5.90 -26.30 0.48
CA ALA A 467 6.39 -27.55 0.97
C ALA A 467 5.72 -27.74 2.33
N ASP A 468 4.87 -28.74 2.41
CA ASP A 468 4.34 -29.25 3.65
C ASP A 468 5.56 -29.72 4.47
N LEU A 469 6.17 -28.82 5.20
CA LEU A 469 7.10 -29.14 6.26
C LEU A 469 6.23 -29.80 7.34
N GLN A 470 5.95 -31.08 7.12
CA GLN A 470 5.38 -31.94 8.15
C GLN A 470 6.37 -32.02 9.31
N VAL A 471 6.39 -30.96 10.11
CA VAL A 471 7.11 -30.89 11.37
C VAL A 471 6.57 -31.92 12.38
N GLY A 472 5.48 -32.64 12.01
CA GLY A 472 4.80 -33.59 12.88
C GLY A 472 5.20 -35.05 12.74
N ASP A 473 5.75 -35.52 11.60
CA ASP A 473 6.04 -36.95 11.32
C ASP A 473 7.54 -37.27 11.18
N GLY A 474 8.39 -36.28 11.44
CA GLY A 474 9.83 -36.51 11.59
C GLY A 474 10.09 -37.34 12.84
N ASN A 475 10.70 -38.49 12.63
CA ASN A 475 11.21 -39.41 13.66
C ASN A 475 11.71 -38.61 14.88
N GLN A 476 11.03 -38.66 16.01
CA GLN A 476 11.38 -37.95 17.24
C GLN A 476 12.79 -38.31 17.76
N ASN A 477 13.50 -39.21 17.08
CA ASN A 477 14.88 -39.63 17.35
C ASN A 477 15.90 -39.10 16.30
N ALA A 478 15.50 -38.23 15.38
CA ALA A 478 16.46 -37.65 14.44
C ALA A 478 17.42 -36.72 15.19
N ALA A 479 18.72 -36.85 14.94
CA ALA A 479 19.74 -35.98 15.54
C ALA A 479 19.44 -34.52 15.20
N VAL A 480 19.59 -33.62 16.18
CA VAL A 480 19.28 -32.19 16.09
C VAL A 480 19.86 -31.53 14.81
N GLY A 481 21.03 -31.99 14.32
CA GLY A 481 21.64 -31.51 13.09
C GLY A 481 20.88 -31.89 11.82
N THR A 482 20.12 -33.00 11.80
CA THR A 482 19.31 -33.41 10.64
C THR A 482 18.02 -32.56 10.58
N THR A 483 17.46 -32.22 11.72
CA THR A 483 16.26 -31.36 11.81
C THR A 483 16.59 -29.93 11.43
N VAL A 484 17.76 -29.40 11.83
CA VAL A 484 18.24 -28.08 11.43
C VAL A 484 18.53 -28.01 9.94
N ALA A 485 19.17 -29.02 9.37
CA ALA A 485 19.46 -29.08 7.92
C ALA A 485 18.19 -29.25 7.06
N LEU A 486 17.12 -29.86 7.59
CA LEU A 486 15.81 -29.91 6.93
C LEU A 486 15.05 -28.59 7.02
N LEU A 487 15.21 -27.85 8.12
CA LEU A 487 14.66 -26.51 8.30
C LEU A 487 15.39 -25.45 7.44
N GLU A 488 16.69 -25.64 7.17
CA GLU A 488 17.46 -24.74 6.28
C GLU A 488 17.20 -25.00 4.79
N ARG A 489 16.61 -26.14 4.45
CA ARG A 489 16.36 -26.55 3.06
C ARG A 489 14.91 -26.26 2.61
N GLY A 490 13.98 -25.97 3.49
CA GLY A 490 12.61 -25.55 3.22
C GLY A 490 12.49 -24.06 3.13
#